data_90645bee1ab86d16273330059d6a38f9
#
_entry.id   90645bee1ab86d16273330059d6a38f9
#
_cell.length_a   1.000
_cell.length_b   1.000
_cell.length_c   1.000
_cell.angle_alpha   90.00
_cell.angle_beta   90.00
_cell.angle_gamma   90.00
#
_symmetry.space_group_name_H-M   'P 1'
#
loop_
_entity.id
_entity.type
_entity.pdbx_description
1 polymer ?
#
loop_
_entity_poly.entity_id
_entity_poly.type
_entity_poly.pdbx_seq_one_letter_code
_entity_poly.pdbx_strand_id
1 'polypeptide(L)'
;MWQGRDMSVVVEQATIANAELIEAFQRLIPQLSSSNPPPTQDELAEMISAPSTVLFIARLDEHIVGTLTLATFRIPTGVRAWIEDVVVDAAARGHGVGEALNQAAILEARHRGAITVELTSRPS
;
A
#
# COMPACT_ATOMS: atom_id res chain seq x y z
N MET A 1 -20.53 -6.49 5.20
CA MET A 1 -21.34 -5.34 4.78
C MET A 1 -20.98 -4.11 5.59
N TRP A 2 -20.82 -2.99 4.93
CA TRP A 2 -20.32 -1.76 5.57
C TRP A 2 -21.41 -0.86 6.09
N GLN A 3 -22.63 -1.13 5.73
CA GLN A 3 -23.78 -0.28 6.00
C GLN A 3 -24.02 -0.12 7.49
N GLY A 4 -24.25 1.11 7.95
CA GLY A 4 -24.48 1.41 9.35
C GLY A 4 -23.25 1.43 10.22
N ARG A 5 -22.07 1.26 9.61
CA ARG A 5 -20.79 1.25 10.32
C ARG A 5 -20.02 2.53 10.04
N ASP A 6 -18.97 2.74 10.82
CA ASP A 6 -18.02 3.81 10.53
C ASP A 6 -17.31 3.44 9.23
N MET A 7 -17.52 4.27 8.22
CA MET A 7 -16.96 4.04 6.88
C MET A 7 -15.67 4.82 6.66
N SER A 8 -15.07 5.32 7.73
CA SER A 8 -13.79 6.03 7.63
C SER A 8 -12.69 5.07 7.23
N VAL A 9 -11.87 5.50 6.30
CA VAL A 9 -10.68 4.76 5.89
C VAL A 9 -9.54 5.14 6.82
N VAL A 10 -8.89 4.13 7.39
CA VAL A 10 -7.71 4.33 8.23
C VAL A 10 -6.52 3.76 7.49
N VAL A 11 -5.51 4.60 7.25
CA VAL A 11 -4.27 4.19 6.58
C VAL A 11 -3.15 4.15 7.62
N GLU A 12 -2.40 3.07 7.61
CA GLU A 12 -1.27 2.92 8.53
C GLU A 12 -0.12 2.20 7.82
N GLN A 13 1.07 2.33 8.38
CA GLN A 13 2.21 1.59 7.86
C GLN A 13 2.21 0.20 8.49
N ALA A 14 2.41 -0.83 7.66
CA ALA A 14 2.55 -2.18 8.17
C ALA A 14 3.89 -2.31 8.89
N THR A 15 3.87 -2.86 10.09
CA THR A 15 5.08 -2.99 10.92
C THR A 15 5.44 -4.43 11.21
N ILE A 16 4.56 -5.38 10.92
CA ILE A 16 4.79 -6.79 11.19
C ILE A 16 4.10 -7.65 10.13
N ALA A 17 4.81 -8.67 9.67
CA ALA A 17 4.27 -9.62 8.69
C ALA A 17 3.50 -10.73 9.43
N ASN A 18 2.33 -10.39 9.93
CA ASN A 18 1.49 -11.32 10.67
C ASN A 18 0.49 -12.03 9.75
N ALA A 19 -0.28 -12.95 10.33
CA ALA A 19 -1.23 -13.76 9.56
C ALA A 19 -2.28 -12.91 8.85
N GLU A 20 -2.73 -11.83 9.49
CA GLU A 20 -3.70 -10.94 8.88
C GLU A 20 -3.15 -10.28 7.61
N LEU A 21 -1.90 -9.82 7.66
CA LEU A 21 -1.27 -9.17 6.52
C LEU A 21 -1.06 -10.16 5.39
N ILE A 22 -0.60 -11.37 5.72
CA ILE A 22 -0.38 -12.43 4.72
C ILE A 22 -1.69 -12.76 4.02
N GLU A 23 -2.77 -12.95 4.78
CA GLU A 23 -4.08 -13.24 4.21
C GLU A 23 -4.56 -12.11 3.31
N ALA A 24 -4.37 -10.86 3.74
CA ALA A 24 -4.77 -9.71 2.96
C ALA A 24 -4.07 -9.70 1.61
N PHE A 25 -2.77 -9.97 1.57
CA PHE A 25 -2.02 -9.99 0.31
C PHE A 25 -2.44 -11.16 -0.58
N GLN A 26 -2.76 -12.32 0.00
CA GLN A 26 -3.28 -13.45 -0.77
C GLN A 26 -4.60 -13.10 -1.46
N ARG A 27 -5.40 -12.24 -0.84
CA ARG A 27 -6.69 -11.81 -1.39
C ARG A 27 -6.54 -10.64 -2.36
N LEU A 28 -5.62 -9.72 -2.08
CA LEU A 28 -5.49 -8.47 -2.84
C LEU A 28 -4.62 -8.62 -4.09
N ILE A 29 -3.50 -9.33 -4.01
CA ILE A 29 -2.57 -9.40 -5.14
C ILE A 29 -3.20 -9.98 -6.40
N PRO A 30 -4.04 -11.03 -6.34
CA PRO A 30 -4.71 -11.50 -7.55
C PRO A 30 -5.61 -10.45 -8.21
N GLN A 31 -6.06 -9.45 -7.46
CA GLN A 31 -6.85 -8.35 -8.02
C GLN A 31 -5.98 -7.31 -8.71
N LEU A 32 -4.68 -7.32 -8.43
CA LEU A 32 -3.71 -6.42 -9.06
C LEU A 32 -3.06 -7.10 -10.27
N SER A 33 -2.66 -8.35 -10.12
CA SER A 33 -1.95 -9.08 -11.15
C SER A 33 -2.30 -10.55 -11.08
N SER A 34 -2.78 -11.11 -12.18
CA SER A 34 -3.14 -12.53 -12.24
C SER A 34 -1.92 -13.43 -12.47
N SER A 35 -0.79 -12.88 -12.87
CA SER A 35 0.39 -13.65 -13.22
C SER A 35 1.46 -13.69 -12.14
N ASN A 36 1.37 -12.83 -11.14
CA ASN A 36 2.36 -12.78 -10.07
C ASN A 36 1.78 -13.40 -8.80
N PRO A 37 2.52 -14.30 -8.14
CA PRO A 37 2.03 -14.85 -6.88
C PRO A 37 2.10 -13.79 -5.77
N PRO A 38 1.25 -13.93 -4.74
CA PRO A 38 1.37 -13.06 -3.57
C PRO A 38 2.73 -13.27 -2.88
N PRO A 39 3.24 -12.24 -2.20
CA PRO A 39 4.50 -12.38 -1.49
C PRO A 39 4.37 -13.35 -0.32
N THR A 40 5.47 -14.00 -0.01
CA THR A 40 5.57 -14.87 1.16
C THR A 40 5.72 -14.03 2.42
N GLN A 41 5.61 -14.67 3.58
CA GLN A 41 5.85 -14.00 4.86
C GLN A 41 7.25 -13.39 4.91
N ASP A 42 8.26 -14.14 4.46
CA ASP A 42 9.64 -13.64 4.46
C ASP A 42 9.81 -12.44 3.54
N GLU A 43 9.16 -12.45 2.39
CA GLU A 43 9.21 -11.32 1.48
C GLU A 43 8.52 -10.08 2.06
N LEU A 44 7.39 -10.26 2.72
CA LEU A 44 6.71 -9.16 3.40
C LEU A 44 7.56 -8.62 4.55
N ALA A 45 8.19 -9.48 5.32
CA ALA A 45 9.07 -9.07 6.40
C ALA A 45 10.27 -8.28 5.87
N GLU A 46 10.82 -8.70 4.73
CA GLU A 46 11.90 -7.98 4.07
C GLU A 46 11.47 -6.57 3.67
N MET A 47 10.29 -6.44 3.07
CA MET A 47 9.77 -5.13 2.69
C MET A 47 9.59 -4.23 3.90
N ILE A 48 9.01 -4.76 4.97
CA ILE A 48 8.72 -3.98 6.18
C ILE A 48 10.01 -3.49 6.84
N SER A 49 11.05 -4.30 6.80
CA SER A 49 12.32 -3.94 7.46
C SER A 49 13.24 -3.07 6.60
N ALA A 50 12.95 -2.93 5.31
CA ALA A 50 13.80 -2.14 4.41
C ALA A 50 13.55 -0.64 4.62
N PRO A 51 14.60 0.15 4.94
CA PRO A 51 14.39 1.58 5.21
C PRO A 51 13.87 2.38 4.02
N SER A 52 14.14 1.92 2.81
CA SER A 52 13.73 2.64 1.59
C SER A 52 12.32 2.28 1.13
N THR A 53 11.66 1.35 1.81
CA THR A 53 10.33 0.87 1.41
C THR A 53 9.36 1.08 2.55
N VAL A 54 8.18 1.60 2.23
CA VAL A 54 7.09 1.72 3.20
C VAL A 54 5.89 0.99 2.63
N LEU A 55 5.35 0.07 3.40
CA LEU A 55 4.16 -0.66 3.02
C LEU A 55 2.98 -0.07 3.78
N PHE A 56 2.09 0.59 3.04
CA PHE A 56 0.87 1.15 3.61
C PHE A 56 -0.27 0.16 3.45
N ILE A 57 -1.09 0.05 4.49
CA ILE A 57 -2.33 -0.70 4.43
C ILE A 57 -3.49 0.22 4.79
N ALA A 58 -4.62 -0.02 4.16
CA ALA A 58 -5.84 0.74 4.42
C ALA A 58 -6.88 -0.20 5.03
N ARG A 59 -7.51 0.27 6.08
CA ARG A 59 -8.57 -0.48 6.77
C ARG A 59 -9.90 0.24 6.61
N LEU A 60 -10.93 -0.54 6.45
CA LEU A 60 -12.31 -0.07 6.45
C LEU A 60 -13.06 -1.02 7.37
N ASP A 61 -13.69 -0.46 8.41
CA ASP A 61 -14.35 -1.28 9.44
C ASP A 61 -13.41 -2.37 9.98
N GLU A 62 -12.15 -1.97 10.25
CA GLU A 62 -11.08 -2.80 10.81
C GLU A 62 -10.54 -3.88 9.88
N HIS A 63 -11.08 -4.04 8.68
CA HIS A 63 -10.57 -5.02 7.71
C HIS A 63 -9.61 -4.37 6.74
N ILE A 64 -8.54 -5.07 6.41
CA ILE A 64 -7.59 -4.59 5.40
C ILE A 64 -8.25 -4.70 4.03
N VAL A 65 -8.42 -3.55 3.36
CA VAL A 65 -9.10 -3.48 2.06
C VAL A 65 -8.23 -2.85 0.98
N GLY A 66 -7.01 -2.48 1.30
CA GLY A 66 -6.13 -1.91 0.30
C GLY A 66 -4.70 -1.87 0.76
N THR A 67 -3.79 -1.75 -0.19
CA THR A 67 -2.37 -1.63 0.09
C THR A 67 -1.68 -0.80 -0.97
N LEU A 68 -0.55 -0.19 -0.59
CA LEU A 68 0.26 0.62 -1.47
C LEU A 68 1.70 0.52 -1.00
N THR A 69 2.63 0.36 -1.92
CA THR A 69 4.05 0.36 -1.60
C THR A 69 4.68 1.67 -2.04
N LEU A 70 5.37 2.33 -1.13
CA LEU A 70 6.14 3.54 -1.41
C LEU A 70 7.62 3.18 -1.36
N ALA A 71 8.35 3.50 -2.43
CA ALA A 71 9.80 3.33 -2.48
C ALA A 71 10.45 4.70 -2.59
N THR A 72 11.51 4.92 -1.82
CA THR A 72 12.29 6.15 -1.89
C THR A 72 13.75 5.80 -2.13
N PHE A 73 14.43 6.63 -2.91
CA PHE A 73 15.84 6.42 -3.18
C PHE A 73 16.50 7.76 -3.49
N ARG A 74 17.79 7.82 -3.23
CA ARG A 74 18.55 9.04 -3.49
C ARG A 74 19.34 8.94 -4.79
N ILE A 75 19.21 9.99 -5.60
CA ILE A 75 20.07 10.19 -6.78
C ILE A 75 20.83 11.50 -6.55
N PRO A 76 21.83 11.82 -7.39
CA PRO A 76 22.65 13.02 -7.15
C PRO A 76 21.85 14.32 -7.02
N THR A 77 20.70 14.41 -7.70
CA THR A 77 19.90 15.64 -7.70
C THR A 77 18.85 15.67 -6.62
N GLY A 78 18.72 14.64 -5.79
CA GLY A 78 17.78 14.64 -4.68
C GLY A 78 17.14 13.29 -4.43
N VAL A 79 16.15 13.29 -3.55
CA VAL A 79 15.40 12.09 -3.22
C VAL A 79 14.22 11.96 -4.16
N ARG A 80 14.00 10.77 -4.67
CA ARG A 80 12.86 10.42 -5.52
C ARG A 80 11.97 9.43 -4.81
N ALA A 81 10.69 9.47 -5.11
CA ALA A 81 9.74 8.52 -4.56
C ALA A 81 8.90 7.91 -5.67
N TRP A 82 8.59 6.62 -5.51
CA TRP A 82 7.75 5.87 -6.44
C TRP A 82 6.64 5.20 -5.66
N ILE A 83 5.42 5.28 -6.20
CA ILE A 83 4.28 4.56 -5.66
C ILE A 83 4.07 3.33 -6.55
N GLU A 84 4.08 2.16 -5.93
CA GLU A 84 4.01 0.87 -6.61
C GLU A 84 2.88 0.02 -6.07
N ASP A 85 2.32 -0.82 -6.92
CA ASP A 85 1.40 -1.89 -6.54
C ASP A 85 0.26 -1.41 -5.64
N VAL A 86 -0.45 -0.38 -6.09
CA VAL A 86 -1.65 0.08 -5.40
C VAL A 86 -2.79 -0.85 -5.76
N VAL A 87 -3.41 -1.46 -4.75
CA VAL A 87 -4.59 -2.28 -4.96
C VAL A 87 -5.63 -2.01 -3.90
N VAL A 88 -6.88 -1.90 -4.34
CA VAL A 88 -8.04 -1.73 -3.47
C VAL A 88 -8.96 -2.90 -3.75
N ASP A 89 -9.41 -3.56 -2.67
CA ASP A 89 -10.35 -4.66 -2.77
C ASP A 89 -11.59 -4.21 -3.56
N ALA A 90 -11.98 -5.00 -4.55
CA ALA A 90 -13.14 -4.67 -5.37
C ALA A 90 -14.40 -4.47 -4.52
N ALA A 91 -14.50 -5.20 -3.41
CA ALA A 91 -15.64 -5.08 -2.50
C ALA A 91 -15.67 -3.75 -1.74
N ALA A 92 -14.56 -3.04 -1.69
CA ALA A 92 -14.43 -1.78 -0.94
C ALA A 92 -14.33 -0.55 -1.85
N ARG A 93 -14.50 -0.71 -3.15
CA ARG A 93 -14.41 0.43 -4.07
C ARG A 93 -15.55 1.42 -3.81
N GLY A 94 -15.26 2.69 -4.09
CA GLY A 94 -16.24 3.75 -3.87
C GLY A 94 -16.19 4.36 -2.48
N HIS A 95 -15.24 3.96 -1.64
CA HIS A 95 -15.10 4.47 -0.27
C HIS A 95 -13.87 5.37 -0.10
N GLY A 96 -13.19 5.72 -1.19
CA GLY A 96 -12.03 6.61 -1.12
C GLY A 96 -10.75 5.95 -0.63
N VAL A 97 -10.66 4.62 -0.68
CA VAL A 97 -9.50 3.88 -0.15
C VAL A 97 -8.23 4.22 -0.92
N GLY A 98 -8.29 4.19 -2.27
CA GLY A 98 -7.13 4.48 -3.10
C GLY A 98 -6.63 5.90 -2.90
N GLU A 99 -7.54 6.86 -2.80
CA GLU A 99 -7.18 8.25 -2.56
C GLU A 99 -6.50 8.42 -1.20
N ALA A 100 -7.02 7.78 -0.16
CA ALA A 100 -6.44 7.86 1.17
C ALA A 100 -5.03 7.26 1.19
N LEU A 101 -4.83 6.13 0.51
CA LEU A 101 -3.51 5.51 0.39
C LEU A 101 -2.53 6.43 -0.32
N ASN A 102 -2.95 7.02 -1.43
CA ASN A 102 -2.08 7.92 -2.19
C ASN A 102 -1.71 9.16 -1.37
N GLN A 103 -2.67 9.73 -0.64
CA GLN A 103 -2.39 10.90 0.20
C GLN A 103 -1.38 10.57 1.30
N ALA A 104 -1.52 9.41 1.94
CA ALA A 104 -0.57 8.97 2.97
C ALA A 104 0.83 8.80 2.38
N ALA A 105 0.92 8.20 1.20
CA ALA A 105 2.21 8.00 0.53
C ALA A 105 2.87 9.33 0.17
N ILE A 106 2.11 10.27 -0.34
CA ILE A 106 2.64 11.59 -0.72
C ILE A 106 3.16 12.32 0.52
N LEU A 107 2.42 12.27 1.63
CA LEU A 107 2.87 12.90 2.87
C LEU A 107 4.17 12.28 3.38
N GLU A 108 4.27 10.96 3.33
CA GLU A 108 5.48 10.27 3.76
C GLU A 108 6.65 10.58 2.84
N ALA A 109 6.41 10.63 1.53
CA ALA A 109 7.44 10.99 0.56
C ALA A 109 7.99 12.39 0.84
N ARG A 110 7.11 13.35 1.11
CA ARG A 110 7.54 14.71 1.46
C ARG A 110 8.34 14.72 2.75
N HIS A 111 7.90 13.96 3.74
CA HIS A 111 8.59 13.86 5.02
C HIS A 111 10.00 13.31 4.84
N ARG A 112 10.21 12.44 3.86
CA ARG A 112 11.51 11.88 3.53
C ARG A 112 12.33 12.78 2.61
N GLY A 113 11.81 13.93 2.24
CA GLY A 113 12.53 14.91 1.40
C GLY A 113 12.44 14.64 -0.08
N ALA A 114 11.48 13.83 -0.53
CA ALA A 114 11.33 13.56 -1.96
C ALA A 114 10.92 14.81 -2.71
N ILE A 115 11.58 15.07 -3.84
CA ILE A 115 11.27 16.21 -4.69
C ILE A 115 10.28 15.85 -5.78
N THR A 116 10.12 14.55 -6.07
CA THR A 116 9.11 14.05 -6.99
C THR A 116 8.51 12.77 -6.44
N VAL A 117 7.24 12.57 -6.75
CA VAL A 117 6.54 11.31 -6.45
C VAL A 117 5.94 10.84 -7.75
N GLU A 118 6.34 9.65 -8.20
CA GLU A 118 5.83 9.08 -9.43
C GLU A 118 5.01 7.84 -9.12
N LEU A 119 3.98 7.65 -9.94
CA LEU A 119 3.08 6.51 -9.81
C LEU A 119 3.30 5.61 -11.02
N THR A 120 3.64 4.35 -10.75
CA THR A 120 3.71 3.37 -11.83
C THR A 120 2.34 2.75 -12.00
N SER A 121 1.92 2.54 -13.24
CA SER A 121 0.68 1.84 -13.50
C SER A 121 0.99 0.57 -14.27
N ARG A 122 0.22 -0.48 -13.98
CA ARG A 122 0.37 -1.75 -14.64
C ARG A 122 -0.66 -1.88 -15.75
N PRO A 123 -0.29 -2.45 -16.89
CA PRO A 123 -1.29 -2.83 -17.86
C PRO A 123 -2.20 -3.89 -17.24
N SER A 124 -3.46 -3.73 -17.42
CA SER A 124 -4.44 -4.65 -16.87
C SER A 124 -4.50 -5.96 -17.65
#